data_d45f0e2c903d5fca73da40981dd8e78b
#
_entry.id   d45f0e2c903d5fca73da40981dd8e78b
#
_cell.length_a   1.000
_cell.length_b   1.000
_cell.length_c   1.000
_cell.angle_alpha   90.00
_cell.angle_beta   90.00
_cell.angle_gamma   90.00
#
_symmetry.space_group_name_H-M   'P 1'
#
loop_
_entity.id
_entity.type
_entity.pdbx_description
1 polymer ?
#
loop_
_entity_poly.entity_id
_entity_poly.type
_entity_poly.pdbx_seq_one_letter_code
_entity_poly.pdbx_strand_id
1 'polypeptide(L)'
;LLSPDQKETTAILAVAIDSKENLQKMVDRITKTDGRRPDYTFLSDPEHRVIDRYGLWNPDGKGWPHPTAYVIDRRGVVSWKFTEVNYKVRPTNDMILRALAKTP
;
A
#
# COMPACT_ATOMS: atom_id res chain seq x y z
N LEU A 1 3.26 14.18 -2.92
CA LEU A 1 4.45 13.36 -2.74
C LEU A 1 5.11 12.96 -4.05
N LEU A 2 4.33 12.46 -5.00
CA LEU A 2 4.85 12.13 -6.33
C LEU A 2 4.96 13.40 -7.17
N SER A 3 6.04 13.51 -7.95
CA SER A 3 6.12 14.55 -8.97
C SER A 3 5.05 14.33 -10.05
N PRO A 4 4.70 15.35 -10.85
CA PRO A 4 3.74 15.17 -11.95
C PRO A 4 4.13 14.01 -12.89
N ASP A 5 5.39 13.89 -13.24
CA ASP A 5 5.89 12.80 -14.09
C ASP A 5 5.72 11.43 -13.43
N GLN A 6 6.00 11.32 -12.14
CA GLN A 6 5.81 10.10 -11.37
C GLN A 6 4.34 9.71 -11.29
N LYS A 7 3.43 10.68 -11.15
CA LYS A 7 1.99 10.43 -11.13
C LYS A 7 1.49 9.82 -12.43
N GLU A 8 2.03 10.25 -13.56
CA GLU A 8 1.65 9.72 -14.87
C GLU A 8 2.16 8.30 -15.11
N THR A 9 3.27 7.93 -14.50
CA THR A 9 3.96 6.65 -14.76
C THR A 9 3.85 5.65 -13.63
N THR A 10 3.20 6.02 -12.52
CA THR A 10 3.15 5.18 -11.33
C THR A 10 1.71 5.01 -10.85
N ALA A 11 1.32 3.76 -10.57
CA ALA A 11 0.07 3.45 -9.90
C ALA A 11 0.35 3.12 -8.45
N ILE A 12 -0.42 3.68 -7.53
CA ILE A 12 -0.37 3.36 -6.11
C ILE A 12 -1.55 2.47 -5.77
N LEU A 13 -1.28 1.31 -5.20
CA LEU A 13 -2.30 0.36 -4.77
C LEU A 13 -2.13 0.11 -3.27
N ALA A 14 -3.20 0.27 -2.52
CA ALA A 14 -3.23 -0.04 -1.10
C ALA A 14 -4.10 -1.27 -0.87
N VAL A 15 -3.54 -2.33 -0.32
CA VAL A 15 -4.26 -3.58 -0.07
C VAL A 15 -4.51 -3.71 1.42
N ALA A 16 -5.75 -3.99 1.79
CA ALA A 16 -6.18 -4.12 3.18
C ALA A 16 -7.13 -5.30 3.35
N ILE A 17 -7.21 -5.81 4.59
CA ILE A 17 -8.16 -6.88 4.94
C ILE A 17 -9.58 -6.36 5.13
N ASP A 18 -9.77 -5.06 5.17
CA ASP A 18 -11.08 -4.46 5.34
C ASP A 18 -12.01 -4.81 4.18
N SER A 19 -13.31 -4.91 4.46
CA SER A 19 -14.31 -5.09 3.42
C SER A 19 -14.36 -3.85 2.51
N LYS A 20 -14.92 -4.01 1.31
CA LYS A 20 -15.12 -2.89 0.40
C LYS A 20 -15.94 -1.78 1.04
N GLU A 21 -16.95 -2.14 1.84
CA GLU A 21 -17.80 -1.19 2.54
C GLU A 21 -16.99 -0.37 3.55
N ASN A 22 -16.15 -1.02 4.34
CA ASN A 22 -15.30 -0.33 5.32
C ASN A 22 -14.24 0.53 4.66
N LEU A 23 -13.66 0.09 3.55
CA LEU A 23 -12.73 0.91 2.76
C LEU A 23 -13.43 2.15 2.21
N GLN A 24 -14.66 2.00 1.73
CA GLN A 24 -15.45 3.14 1.24
C GLN A 24 -15.72 4.15 2.36
N LYS A 25 -16.05 3.68 3.55
CA LYS A 25 -16.23 4.55 4.73
C LYS A 25 -14.95 5.32 5.06
N MET A 26 -13.80 4.67 4.95
CA MET A 26 -12.52 5.32 5.17
C MET A 26 -12.23 6.39 4.11
N VAL A 27 -12.47 6.08 2.84
CA VAL A 27 -12.32 7.03 1.73
C VAL A 27 -13.24 8.23 1.93
N ASP A 28 -14.49 8.00 2.32
CA ASP A 28 -15.46 9.07 2.58
C ASP A 28 -14.99 9.97 3.73
N ARG A 29 -14.43 9.38 4.78
CA ARG A 29 -13.89 10.14 5.91
C ARG A 29 -12.71 10.99 5.50
N ILE A 30 -11.78 10.46 4.72
CA ILE A 30 -10.62 11.18 4.21
C ILE A 30 -11.09 12.33 3.31
N THR A 31 -12.05 12.08 2.43
CA THR A 31 -12.62 13.09 1.54
C THR A 31 -13.24 14.23 2.33
N LYS A 32 -13.98 13.91 3.40
CA LYS A 32 -14.62 14.90 4.25
C LYS A 32 -13.62 15.75 5.01
N THR A 33 -12.51 15.14 5.46
CA THR A 33 -11.47 15.82 6.23
C THR A 33 -10.58 16.68 5.34
N ASP A 34 -10.14 16.14 4.20
CA ASP A 34 -9.15 16.78 3.33
C ASP A 34 -9.78 17.59 2.19
N GLY A 35 -11.07 17.47 1.99
CA GLY A 35 -11.79 18.17 0.93
C GLY A 35 -11.63 17.55 -0.45
N ARG A 36 -10.94 16.43 -0.58
CA ARG A 36 -10.77 15.69 -1.85
C ARG A 36 -10.52 14.23 -1.62
N ARG A 37 -10.88 13.41 -2.60
CA ARG A 37 -10.68 11.96 -2.55
C ARG A 37 -9.20 11.61 -2.70
N PRO A 38 -8.74 10.53 -2.05
CA PRO A 38 -7.41 9.99 -2.35
C PRO A 38 -7.29 9.65 -3.85
N ASP A 39 -6.14 9.94 -4.43
CA ASP A 39 -5.89 9.71 -5.87
C ASP A 39 -5.22 8.35 -6.14
N TYR A 40 -5.40 7.38 -5.26
CA TYR A 40 -4.88 6.02 -5.42
C TYR A 40 -5.97 5.00 -5.09
N THR A 41 -5.75 3.75 -5.50
CA THR A 41 -6.75 2.70 -5.42
C THR A 41 -6.58 1.86 -4.16
N PHE A 42 -7.67 1.65 -3.44
CA PHE A 42 -7.74 0.70 -2.33
C PHE A 42 -8.28 -0.63 -2.83
N LEU A 43 -7.63 -1.73 -2.42
CA LEU A 43 -8.03 -3.08 -2.76
C LEU A 43 -8.40 -3.84 -1.48
N SER A 44 -9.52 -4.53 -1.53
CA SER A 44 -10.04 -5.30 -0.40
C SER A 44 -9.61 -6.76 -0.49
N ASP A 45 -9.01 -7.28 0.58
CA ASP A 45 -8.58 -8.68 0.67
C ASP A 45 -9.02 -9.26 2.02
N PRO A 46 -10.34 -9.33 2.32
CA PRO A 46 -10.83 -9.72 3.64
C PRO A 46 -10.49 -11.16 4.04
N GLU A 47 -10.30 -12.04 3.07
CA GLU A 47 -9.89 -13.43 3.30
C GLU A 47 -8.37 -13.60 3.24
N HIS A 48 -7.63 -12.53 3.14
CA HIS A 48 -6.16 -12.41 3.04
C HIS A 48 -5.50 -13.38 2.05
N ARG A 49 -6.18 -13.68 0.94
CA ARG A 49 -5.65 -14.60 -0.08
C ARG A 49 -4.40 -14.08 -0.77
N VAL A 50 -4.42 -12.81 -1.19
CA VAL A 50 -3.26 -12.17 -1.83
C VAL A 50 -2.18 -11.92 -0.79
N ILE A 51 -2.57 -11.47 0.39
CA ILE A 51 -1.66 -11.26 1.51
C ILE A 51 -0.92 -12.55 1.86
N ASP A 52 -1.64 -13.68 1.90
CA ASP A 52 -1.04 -15.01 2.13
C ASP A 52 -0.04 -15.38 1.03
N ARG A 53 -0.38 -15.11 -0.22
CA ARG A 53 0.51 -15.39 -1.36
C ARG A 53 1.84 -14.66 -1.24
N TYR A 54 1.81 -13.45 -0.69
CA TYR A 54 3.02 -12.65 -0.49
C TYR A 54 3.72 -13.02 0.83
N GLY A 55 3.16 -13.95 1.62
CA GLY A 55 3.75 -14.38 2.89
C GLY A 55 3.69 -13.30 3.97
N LEU A 56 2.70 -12.42 3.92
CA LEU A 56 2.62 -11.25 4.79
C LEU A 56 1.64 -11.39 5.95
N TRP A 57 0.89 -12.47 6.02
CA TRP A 57 -0.04 -12.67 7.12
C TRP A 57 0.71 -12.88 8.43
N ASN A 58 0.30 -12.17 9.47
CA ASN A 58 0.91 -12.27 10.78
C ASN A 58 0.09 -13.21 11.65
N PRO A 59 0.53 -14.47 11.87
CA PRO A 59 -0.23 -15.43 12.67
C PRO A 59 -0.29 -15.04 14.15
N ASP A 60 0.68 -14.26 14.63
CA ASP A 60 0.72 -13.79 16.01
C ASP A 60 0.00 -12.45 16.19
N GLY A 61 -0.45 -11.85 15.12
CA GLY A 61 -1.24 -10.63 15.14
C GLY A 61 -2.71 -10.89 15.42
N LYS A 62 -3.44 -9.82 15.68
CA LYS A 62 -4.87 -9.90 15.99
C LYS A 62 -5.73 -9.71 14.74
N GLY A 63 -5.36 -10.37 13.63
CA GLY A 63 -6.12 -10.34 12.41
C GLY A 63 -5.66 -9.29 11.40
N TRP A 64 -4.37 -9.01 11.32
CA TRP A 64 -3.81 -8.11 10.32
C TRP A 64 -2.49 -8.63 9.74
N PRO A 65 -2.13 -8.22 8.52
CA PRO A 65 -0.86 -8.61 7.92
C PRO A 65 0.30 -7.81 8.49
N HIS A 66 1.53 -8.27 8.19
CA HIS A 66 2.71 -7.46 8.42
C HIS A 66 2.68 -6.24 7.51
N PRO A 67 2.94 -5.04 8.03
CA PRO A 67 3.03 -3.85 7.18
C PRO A 67 4.16 -3.99 6.17
N THR A 68 3.84 -3.83 4.90
CA THR A 68 4.79 -4.02 3.82
C THR A 68 4.51 -3.05 2.69
N ALA A 69 5.59 -2.54 2.08
CA ALA A 69 5.52 -1.76 0.86
C ALA A 69 6.40 -2.42 -0.21
N TYR A 70 5.92 -2.42 -1.44
CA TYR A 70 6.65 -2.92 -2.61
C TYR A 70 6.75 -1.83 -3.65
N VAL A 71 7.87 -1.80 -4.36
CA VAL A 71 7.97 -1.10 -5.64
C VAL A 71 8.14 -2.18 -6.71
N ILE A 72 7.24 -2.17 -7.70
CA ILE A 72 7.20 -3.16 -8.77
C ILE A 72 7.47 -2.44 -10.08
N ASP A 73 8.40 -2.97 -10.88
CA ASP A 73 8.75 -2.37 -12.16
C ASP A 73 7.70 -2.69 -13.25
N ARG A 74 7.91 -2.15 -14.45
CA ARG A 74 6.97 -2.32 -15.56
C ARG A 74 6.87 -3.76 -16.07
N ARG A 75 7.84 -4.61 -15.72
CA ARG A 75 7.84 -6.03 -16.09
C ARG A 75 7.17 -6.90 -15.04
N GLY A 76 6.67 -6.29 -13.94
CA GLY A 76 6.06 -7.02 -12.84
C GLY A 76 7.05 -7.60 -11.84
N VAL A 77 8.30 -7.13 -11.87
CA VAL A 77 9.35 -7.60 -10.95
C VAL A 77 9.45 -6.64 -9.77
N VAL A 78 9.51 -7.20 -8.56
CA VAL A 78 9.71 -6.40 -7.33
C VAL A 78 11.14 -5.87 -7.33
N SER A 79 11.28 -4.54 -7.38
CA SER A 79 12.59 -3.88 -7.36
C SER A 79 12.99 -3.43 -5.95
N TRP A 80 12.02 -3.32 -5.04
CA TRP A 80 12.27 -2.90 -3.66
C TRP A 80 11.15 -3.40 -2.77
N LYS A 81 11.50 -3.75 -1.54
CA LYS A 81 10.56 -4.23 -0.54
C LYS A 81 10.96 -3.72 0.84
N PHE A 82 9.96 -3.31 1.62
CA PHE A 82 10.14 -2.99 3.04
C PHE A 82 9.07 -3.74 3.84
N THR A 83 9.50 -4.60 4.76
CA THR A 83 8.61 -5.31 5.68
C THR A 83 9.19 -5.20 7.09
N GLU A 84 8.32 -4.93 8.06
CA GLU A 84 8.72 -4.85 9.46
C GLU A 84 7.74 -5.66 10.31
N VAL A 85 8.26 -6.42 11.25
CA VAL A 85 7.44 -7.19 12.19
C VAL A 85 6.70 -6.25 13.14
N ASN A 86 7.34 -5.16 13.54
CA ASN A 86 6.72 -4.15 14.39
C ASN A 86 5.78 -3.27 13.55
N TYR A 87 4.47 -3.40 13.76
CA TYR A 87 3.46 -2.66 12.99
C TYR A 87 3.58 -1.14 13.12
N LYS A 88 4.30 -0.64 14.12
CA LYS A 88 4.52 0.79 14.33
C LYS A 88 5.63 1.35 13.44
N VAL A 89 6.46 0.47 12.85
CA VAL A 89 7.56 0.88 11.99
C VAL A 89 7.08 0.83 10.55
N ARG A 90 7.12 1.96 9.87
CA ARG A 90 6.72 2.10 8.45
C ARG A 90 7.86 2.70 7.65
N PRO A 91 7.93 2.42 6.35
CA PRO A 91 8.90 3.13 5.51
C PRO A 91 8.55 4.61 5.47
N THR A 92 9.56 5.46 5.42
CA THR A 92 9.34 6.89 5.21
C THR A 92 8.99 7.15 3.75
N ASN A 93 8.32 8.28 3.50
CA ASN A 93 8.04 8.71 2.13
C ASN A 93 9.33 8.83 1.31
N ASP A 94 10.40 9.33 1.90
CA ASP A 94 11.70 9.45 1.24
C ASP A 94 12.26 8.09 0.82
N MET A 95 12.13 7.06 1.66
CA MET A 95 12.57 5.71 1.33
C MET A 95 11.83 5.18 0.10
N ILE A 96 10.53 5.35 0.07
CA ILE A 96 9.68 4.90 -1.05
C ILE A 96 10.02 5.69 -2.32
N LEU A 97 10.15 7.00 -2.23
CA LEU A 97 10.45 7.85 -3.39
C LEU A 97 11.83 7.56 -3.98
N ARG A 98 12.82 7.30 -3.12
CA ARG A 98 14.16 6.91 -3.58
C ARG A 98 14.15 5.57 -4.31
N ALA A 99 13.40 4.60 -3.77
CA ALA A 99 13.26 3.30 -4.41
C ALA A 99 12.57 3.43 -5.76
N LEU A 100 11.53 4.24 -5.84
CA LEU A 100 10.79 4.49 -7.08
C LEU A 100 11.68 5.17 -8.12
N ALA A 101 12.50 6.14 -7.72
CA ALA A 101 13.39 6.86 -8.63
C ALA A 101 14.46 5.94 -9.24
N LYS A 102 14.85 4.86 -8.55
CA LYS A 102 15.82 3.87 -9.05
C LYS A 102 15.18 2.80 -9.93
N THR A 103 13.86 2.77 -10.00
CA THR A 103 13.13 1.77 -10.79
C THR A 103 12.87 2.31 -12.19
N PRO A 104 13.32 1.61 -13.25
CA PRO A 104 13.12 2.05 -14.62
C PRO A 104 11.68 2.06 -15.08
#